data_583d2d6b14e478e95c600cc540ed4397
#
_entry.id   583d2d6b14e478e95c600cc540ed4397
#
_cell.length_a   1.000
_cell.length_b   1.000
_cell.length_c   1.000
_cell.angle_alpha   90.00
_cell.angle_beta   90.00
_cell.angle_gamma   90.00
#
_symmetry.space_group_name_H-M   'P 1'
#
loop_
_entity.id
_entity.type
_entity.pdbx_description
1 polymer ?
#
loop_
_entity_poly.entity_id
_entity_poly.type
_entity_poly.pdbx_seq_one_letter_code
_entity_poly.pdbx_strand_id
1 'polypeptide(L)'
;MGDYTASAVFSIGLKQTYAAIDGNVRRVMARVLRIKNITNRNKKRINNTLIKWMDPVRPGDINQALMDLANSICRVDHVHCSICPIDEICMAEKMPIPESYPAKVKKKVIPHKDIVTGIIWRGKKFLITKRSENALLRGLWELPGGEFESNETPIEALRRKIKEECDIDINIEKEVGYVKHAYSHFKITQTLFQCQTQESVKSINKEYRWITPIEVNNYPFPKSNHKLFTILNSDGWNV
;
A
#
# COMPACT_ATOMS: atom_id res chain seq x y z
N MET A 1 8.30 -3.43 12.71
CA MET A 1 9.15 -2.23 12.52
C MET A 1 10.09 -2.51 11.34
N GLY A 2 10.24 -1.58 10.39
CA GLY A 2 11.11 -1.77 9.21
C GLY A 2 12.57 -1.42 9.55
N ASP A 3 13.52 -1.92 8.72
CA ASP A 3 14.98 -1.74 8.91
C ASP A 3 15.40 -0.28 9.09
N TYR A 4 14.82 0.63 8.30
CA TYR A 4 15.08 2.06 8.42
C TYR A 4 14.70 2.61 9.80
N THR A 5 13.48 2.33 10.26
CA THR A 5 13.00 2.82 11.56
C THR A 5 13.81 2.24 12.71
N ALA A 6 14.16 0.95 12.63
CA ALA A 6 15.01 0.29 13.61
C ALA A 6 16.39 0.97 13.67
N SER A 7 17.05 1.16 12.51
CA SER A 7 18.36 1.81 12.45
C SER A 7 18.34 3.25 12.93
N ALA A 8 17.27 4.01 12.68
CA ALA A 8 17.12 5.37 13.18
C ALA A 8 16.99 5.38 14.71
N VAL A 9 16.15 4.51 15.29
CA VAL A 9 16.01 4.39 16.76
C VAL A 9 17.35 4.00 17.41
N PHE A 10 18.03 3.00 16.85
CA PHE A 10 19.31 2.56 17.39
C PHE A 10 20.39 3.63 17.32
N SER A 11 20.49 4.37 16.22
CA SER A 11 21.56 5.37 16.05
C SER A 11 21.27 6.68 16.78
N ILE A 12 20.05 7.19 16.72
CA ILE A 12 19.70 8.49 17.29
C ILE A 12 19.35 8.34 18.79
N GLY A 13 18.51 7.36 19.11
CA GLY A 13 18.00 7.16 20.46
C GLY A 13 18.97 6.38 21.35
N LEU A 14 19.55 5.29 20.83
CA LEU A 14 20.40 4.39 21.62
C LEU A 14 21.90 4.57 21.37
N LYS A 15 22.28 5.55 20.54
CA LYS A 15 23.68 5.90 20.22
C LYS A 15 24.53 4.73 19.72
N GLN A 16 23.90 3.80 18.96
CA GLN A 16 24.58 2.66 18.35
C GLN A 16 24.89 2.94 16.88
N THR A 17 25.97 2.36 16.35
CA THR A 17 26.42 2.58 15.00
C THR A 17 25.56 1.84 13.98
N TYR A 18 24.45 2.45 13.56
CA TYR A 18 23.53 1.94 12.54
C TYR A 18 23.20 2.99 11.48
N ALA A 19 23.35 2.64 10.21
CA ALA A 19 23.01 3.53 9.10
C ALA A 19 21.51 3.48 8.80
N ALA A 20 20.81 4.59 9.03
CA ALA A 20 19.39 4.75 8.70
C ALA A 20 19.21 5.16 7.23
N ILE A 21 19.12 4.17 6.32
CA ILE A 21 19.11 4.38 4.88
C ILE A 21 17.68 4.36 4.34
N ASP A 22 17.06 5.52 4.21
CA ASP A 22 15.80 5.72 3.51
C ASP A 22 16.02 6.02 2.01
N GLY A 23 14.98 6.45 1.30
CA GLY A 23 15.06 6.88 -0.09
C GLY A 23 15.93 8.12 -0.29
N ASN A 24 15.91 9.05 0.67
CA ASN A 24 16.65 10.32 0.64
C ASN A 24 18.14 10.11 0.86
N VAL A 25 18.50 9.44 1.95
CA VAL A 25 19.89 9.09 2.25
C VAL A 25 20.49 8.26 1.11
N ARG A 26 19.76 7.32 0.56
CA ARG A 26 20.17 6.51 -0.58
C ARG A 26 20.46 7.37 -1.81
N ARG A 27 19.64 8.39 -2.09
CA ARG A 27 19.86 9.34 -3.20
C ARG A 27 21.14 10.14 -3.01
N VAL A 28 21.33 10.74 -1.85
CA VAL A 28 22.53 11.50 -1.53
C VAL A 28 23.78 10.62 -1.69
N MET A 29 23.79 9.45 -1.05
CA MET A 29 24.93 8.54 -1.12
C MET A 29 25.17 7.96 -2.52
N ALA A 30 24.12 7.78 -3.32
CA ALA A 30 24.27 7.40 -4.72
C ALA A 30 24.97 8.49 -5.53
N ARG A 31 24.74 9.76 -5.24
CA ARG A 31 25.45 10.89 -5.84
C ARG A 31 26.90 10.97 -5.35
N VAL A 32 27.10 10.94 -4.05
CA VAL A 32 28.45 10.94 -3.46
C VAL A 32 29.33 9.83 -4.04
N LEU A 33 28.80 8.62 -4.15
CA LEU A 33 29.55 7.45 -4.63
C LEU A 33 29.42 7.21 -6.15
N ARG A 34 28.74 8.11 -6.90
CA ARG A 34 28.45 8.00 -8.34
C ARG A 34 27.82 6.65 -8.71
N ILE A 35 26.82 6.24 -7.94
CA ILE A 35 26.10 4.98 -8.17
C ILE A 35 24.88 5.24 -9.06
N LYS A 36 24.90 4.72 -10.29
CA LYS A 36 23.78 4.85 -11.22
C LYS A 36 22.64 3.88 -10.91
N ASN A 37 22.95 2.63 -10.58
CA ASN A 37 21.94 1.59 -10.32
C ASN A 37 22.03 1.07 -8.88
N ILE A 38 20.91 1.07 -8.18
CA ILE A 38 20.83 0.59 -6.79
C ILE A 38 20.69 -0.93 -6.77
N THR A 39 21.80 -1.64 -6.85
CA THR A 39 21.90 -3.10 -6.68
C THR A 39 22.12 -3.46 -5.21
N ASN A 40 21.99 -4.74 -4.85
CA ASN A 40 22.29 -5.20 -3.49
C ASN A 40 23.78 -4.96 -3.11
N ARG A 41 24.69 -5.09 -4.07
CA ARG A 41 26.11 -4.75 -3.87
C ARG A 41 26.28 -3.26 -3.54
N ASN A 42 25.60 -2.41 -4.26
CA ASN A 42 25.67 -0.96 -4.04
C ASN A 42 25.01 -0.52 -2.73
N LYS A 43 23.93 -1.20 -2.32
CA LYS A 43 23.33 -0.97 -0.98
C LYS A 43 24.33 -1.28 0.13
N LYS A 44 25.03 -2.42 0.04
CA LYS A 44 26.11 -2.78 0.99
C LYS A 44 27.24 -1.73 0.98
N ARG A 45 27.64 -1.25 -0.20
CA ARG A 45 28.67 -0.20 -0.33
C ARG A 45 28.23 1.10 0.36
N ILE A 46 26.99 1.55 0.14
CA ILE A 46 26.43 2.73 0.82
C ILE A 46 26.46 2.52 2.34
N ASN A 47 25.92 1.41 2.82
CA ASN A 47 25.90 1.11 4.26
C ASN A 47 27.30 1.14 4.87
N ASN A 48 28.25 0.45 4.27
CA ASN A 48 29.63 0.38 4.79
C ASN A 48 30.34 1.75 4.77
N THR A 49 30.02 2.60 3.79
CA THR A 49 30.56 3.97 3.74
C THR A 49 29.98 4.80 4.87
N LEU A 50 28.67 4.73 5.09
CA LEU A 50 28.00 5.46 6.17
C LEU A 50 28.51 5.05 7.54
N ILE A 51 28.62 3.75 7.81
CA ILE A 51 29.20 3.24 9.06
C ILE A 51 30.60 3.82 9.35
N LYS A 52 31.43 3.95 8.30
CA LYS A 52 32.77 4.55 8.44
C LYS A 52 32.76 6.06 8.73
N TRP A 53 31.70 6.74 8.35
CA TRP A 53 31.54 8.19 8.58
C TRP A 53 30.92 8.51 9.93
N MET A 54 30.36 7.51 10.60
CA MET A 54 29.71 7.72 11.90
C MET A 54 30.72 7.98 13.01
N ASP A 55 30.44 9.03 13.77
CA ASP A 55 31.12 9.28 15.02
C ASP A 55 30.70 8.21 16.05
N PRO A 56 31.63 7.52 16.74
CA PRO A 56 31.29 6.48 17.73
C PRO A 56 30.47 7.00 18.91
N VAL A 57 30.59 8.27 19.27
CA VAL A 57 29.90 8.90 20.40
C VAL A 57 28.52 9.42 19.96
N ARG A 58 28.43 9.93 18.72
CA ARG A 58 27.25 10.57 18.18
C ARG A 58 26.88 10.00 16.79
N PRO A 59 26.66 8.69 16.69
CA PRO A 59 26.46 8.03 15.37
C PRO A 59 25.18 8.49 14.66
N GLY A 60 24.16 8.97 15.40
CA GLY A 60 22.93 9.48 14.83
C GLY A 60 23.07 10.77 14.04
N ASP A 61 24.09 11.58 14.29
CA ASP A 61 24.25 12.89 13.68
C ASP A 61 24.42 12.80 12.16
N ILE A 62 25.21 11.85 11.66
CA ILE A 62 25.39 11.68 10.22
C ILE A 62 24.09 11.27 9.51
N ASN A 63 23.24 10.45 10.16
CA ASN A 63 21.94 10.08 9.63
C ASN A 63 21.04 11.32 9.50
N GLN A 64 20.98 12.18 10.53
CA GLN A 64 20.21 13.42 10.53
C GLN A 64 20.75 14.41 9.50
N ALA A 65 22.06 14.66 9.51
CA ALA A 65 22.70 15.57 8.56
C ALA A 65 22.45 15.21 7.09
N LEU A 66 22.47 13.90 6.76
CA LEU A 66 22.16 13.45 5.39
C LEU A 66 20.68 13.59 5.05
N MET A 67 19.78 13.47 5.99
CA MET A 67 18.35 13.74 5.78
C MET A 67 18.11 15.23 5.54
N ASP A 68 18.73 16.10 6.33
CA ASP A 68 18.64 17.55 6.15
C ASP A 68 19.24 17.98 4.82
N LEU A 69 20.42 17.48 4.47
CA LEU A 69 21.05 17.71 3.18
C LEU A 69 20.17 17.28 2.01
N ALA A 70 19.50 16.14 2.14
CA ALA A 70 18.61 15.63 1.11
C ALA A 70 17.36 16.51 0.93
N ASN A 71 16.86 17.12 2.00
CA ASN A 71 15.67 17.94 1.97
C ASN A 71 15.94 19.39 1.55
N SER A 72 17.12 19.92 1.85
CA SER A 72 17.48 21.32 1.60
C SER A 72 18.32 21.51 0.32
N ILE A 73 19.42 20.81 0.18
CA ILE A 73 20.45 21.06 -0.84
C ILE A 73 20.44 20.01 -1.95
N CYS A 74 20.49 18.71 -1.59
CA CYS A 74 20.61 17.60 -2.54
C CYS A 74 19.25 17.02 -2.90
N ARG A 75 18.32 17.83 -3.42
CA ARG A 75 16.93 17.44 -3.70
C ARG A 75 16.81 16.50 -4.92
N VAL A 76 15.59 15.99 -5.16
CA VAL A 76 15.34 15.00 -6.24
C VAL A 76 15.65 15.60 -7.62
N ASP A 77 15.05 16.73 -7.92
CA ASP A 77 15.09 17.36 -9.25
C ASP A 77 15.96 18.61 -9.29
N HIS A 78 16.44 19.09 -8.15
CA HIS A 78 17.32 20.26 -8.05
C HIS A 78 18.42 20.03 -7.02
N VAL A 79 19.65 20.32 -7.40
CA VAL A 79 20.80 20.26 -6.52
C VAL A 79 21.50 21.63 -6.45
N HIS A 80 21.93 22.01 -5.28
CA HIS A 80 22.69 23.24 -5.04
C HIS A 80 24.11 22.87 -4.61
N CYS A 81 24.92 22.34 -5.57
CA CYS A 81 26.23 21.80 -5.29
C CYS A 81 27.19 22.88 -4.80
N SER A 82 27.08 24.13 -5.27
CA SER A 82 27.96 25.26 -4.89
C SER A 82 27.88 25.65 -3.41
N ILE A 83 26.83 25.22 -2.69
CA ILE A 83 26.67 25.46 -1.25
C ILE A 83 26.65 24.17 -0.45
N CYS A 84 27.01 23.06 -1.09
CA CYS A 84 26.94 21.74 -0.47
C CYS A 84 28.15 21.49 0.45
N PRO A 85 27.93 21.18 1.75
CA PRO A 85 29.05 21.00 2.68
C PRO A 85 29.89 19.74 2.42
N ILE A 86 29.50 18.88 1.48
CA ILE A 86 30.21 17.66 1.09
C ILE A 86 30.53 17.60 -0.42
N ASP A 87 30.58 18.73 -1.10
CA ASP A 87 30.87 18.81 -2.54
C ASP A 87 32.23 18.22 -2.89
N GLU A 88 33.27 18.50 -2.10
CA GLU A 88 34.63 18.02 -2.32
C GLU A 88 34.74 16.49 -2.45
N ILE A 89 33.94 15.77 -1.67
CA ILE A 89 33.90 14.29 -1.67
C ILE A 89 32.82 13.71 -2.58
N CYS A 90 32.00 14.58 -3.21
CA CYS A 90 30.89 14.15 -4.05
C CYS A 90 31.31 13.85 -5.48
N MET A 91 31.34 12.60 -5.88
CA MET A 91 31.73 12.20 -7.24
C MET A 91 30.71 12.62 -8.31
N ALA A 92 29.45 12.87 -7.97
CA ALA A 92 28.42 13.30 -8.92
C ALA A 92 28.45 14.82 -9.15
N GLU A 93 29.00 15.62 -8.24
CA GLU A 93 29.14 17.06 -8.40
C GLU A 93 29.95 17.39 -9.69
N LYS A 94 31.01 16.61 -9.95
CA LYS A 94 31.86 16.73 -11.14
C LYS A 94 31.22 16.28 -12.45
N MET A 95 29.96 15.84 -12.40
CA MET A 95 29.25 15.37 -13.59
C MET A 95 28.30 16.44 -14.13
N PRO A 96 28.06 16.48 -15.46
CA PRO A 96 27.14 17.46 -16.06
C PRO A 96 25.74 17.46 -15.50
N ILE A 97 25.26 16.31 -15.03
CA ILE A 97 23.89 16.12 -14.51
C ILE A 97 23.95 15.26 -13.23
N PRO A 98 24.25 15.85 -12.05
CA PRO A 98 24.31 15.15 -10.78
C PRO A 98 22.98 14.45 -10.42
N GLU A 99 21.84 15.01 -10.84
CA GLU A 99 20.50 14.47 -10.60
C GLU A 99 20.26 13.13 -11.31
N SER A 100 21.08 12.78 -12.29
CA SER A 100 21.00 11.48 -12.97
C SER A 100 21.40 10.30 -12.06
N TYR A 101 21.89 10.59 -10.86
CA TYR A 101 22.29 9.60 -9.87
C TYR A 101 21.36 9.63 -8.64
N PRO A 102 20.79 8.48 -8.25
CA PRO A 102 20.71 7.23 -9.02
C PRO A 102 19.77 7.37 -10.22
N ALA A 103 19.90 6.48 -11.20
CA ALA A 103 18.97 6.43 -12.33
C ALA A 103 17.54 6.22 -11.84
N LYS A 104 16.60 6.95 -12.42
CA LYS A 104 15.17 6.79 -12.11
C LYS A 104 14.74 5.36 -12.47
N VAL A 105 14.26 4.63 -11.49
CA VAL A 105 13.69 3.30 -11.73
C VAL A 105 12.38 3.50 -12.52
N LYS A 106 12.25 2.84 -13.67
CA LYS A 106 10.97 2.82 -14.40
C LYS A 106 9.89 2.32 -13.44
N LYS A 107 8.84 3.12 -13.24
CA LYS A 107 7.68 2.69 -12.44
C LYS A 107 7.13 1.43 -13.08
N LYS A 108 7.05 0.34 -12.32
CA LYS A 108 6.32 -0.85 -12.75
C LYS A 108 4.88 -0.45 -13.02
N VAL A 109 4.33 -0.93 -14.11
CA VAL A 109 2.90 -0.80 -14.37
C VAL A 109 2.19 -1.48 -13.20
N ILE A 110 1.40 -0.72 -12.48
CA ILE A 110 0.62 -1.24 -11.36
C ILE A 110 -0.59 -1.95 -11.97
N PRO A 111 -0.75 -3.29 -11.78
CA PRO A 111 -1.88 -4.02 -12.33
C PRO A 111 -3.20 -3.42 -11.85
N HIS A 112 -4.19 -3.44 -12.72
CA HIS A 112 -5.55 -3.06 -12.41
C HIS A 112 -6.40 -4.32 -12.33
N LYS A 113 -7.30 -4.38 -11.34
CA LYS A 113 -8.23 -5.48 -11.12
C LYS A 113 -9.63 -4.92 -11.02
N ASP A 114 -10.54 -5.53 -11.75
CA ASP A 114 -11.95 -5.24 -11.67
C ASP A 114 -12.61 -6.25 -10.71
N ILE A 115 -13.34 -5.73 -9.73
CA ILE A 115 -13.94 -6.50 -8.64
C ILE A 115 -15.44 -6.25 -8.63
N VAL A 116 -16.22 -7.31 -8.53
CA VAL A 116 -17.66 -7.26 -8.29
C VAL A 116 -17.95 -7.60 -6.84
N THR A 117 -18.91 -6.92 -6.26
CA THR A 117 -19.25 -7.05 -4.84
C THR A 117 -20.74 -6.96 -4.66
N GLY A 118 -21.33 -7.84 -3.86
CA GLY A 118 -22.75 -7.84 -3.54
C GLY A 118 -23.00 -7.38 -2.10
N ILE A 119 -23.90 -6.40 -1.92
CA ILE A 119 -24.58 -6.24 -0.65
C ILE A 119 -25.83 -7.12 -0.68
N ILE A 120 -25.75 -8.27 -0.01
CA ILE A 120 -26.75 -9.34 -0.10
C ILE A 120 -27.64 -9.27 1.12
N TRP A 121 -28.88 -8.90 0.91
CA TRP A 121 -29.86 -8.74 1.97
C TRP A 121 -30.69 -10.00 2.23
N ARG A 122 -31.00 -10.21 3.52
CA ARG A 122 -32.01 -11.14 3.99
C ARG A 122 -32.80 -10.45 5.10
N GLY A 123 -33.97 -9.96 4.74
CA GLY A 123 -34.76 -9.08 5.61
C GLY A 123 -34.03 -7.77 5.90
N LYS A 124 -33.77 -7.48 7.18
CA LYS A 124 -33.09 -6.25 7.63
C LYS A 124 -31.59 -6.40 7.81
N LYS A 125 -31.02 -7.56 7.46
CA LYS A 125 -29.60 -7.87 7.62
C LYS A 125 -28.93 -8.13 6.29
N PHE A 126 -27.65 -7.79 6.16
CA PHE A 126 -26.86 -8.15 5.00
C PHE A 126 -25.65 -9.02 5.39
N LEU A 127 -25.17 -9.78 4.42
CA LEU A 127 -24.07 -10.72 4.59
C LEU A 127 -22.71 -10.03 4.52
N ILE A 128 -21.86 -10.35 5.48
CA ILE A 128 -20.42 -10.05 5.44
C ILE A 128 -19.62 -11.32 5.63
N THR A 129 -18.43 -11.38 5.00
CA THR A 129 -17.50 -12.51 5.12
C THR A 129 -16.15 -12.01 5.62
N LYS A 130 -15.42 -12.86 6.34
CA LYS A 130 -14.09 -12.53 6.86
C LYS A 130 -13.00 -13.00 5.89
N ARG A 131 -12.08 -12.12 5.57
CA ARG A 131 -10.95 -12.44 4.68
C ARG A 131 -10.06 -13.51 5.29
N SER A 132 -9.69 -14.51 4.47
CA SER A 132 -8.85 -15.61 4.91
C SER A 132 -7.44 -15.15 5.30
N GLU A 133 -6.75 -15.96 6.09
CA GLU A 133 -5.39 -15.69 6.58
C GLU A 133 -4.35 -15.51 5.45
N ASN A 134 -4.60 -16.10 4.29
CA ASN A 134 -3.72 -15.98 3.12
C ASN A 134 -4.06 -14.81 2.20
N ALA A 135 -5.18 -14.09 2.47
CA ALA A 135 -5.60 -12.97 1.65
C ALA A 135 -4.90 -11.67 2.06
N LEU A 136 -4.79 -10.74 1.11
CA LEU A 136 -4.40 -9.37 1.42
C LEU A 136 -5.42 -8.77 2.40
N LEU A 137 -4.94 -8.01 3.41
CA LEU A 137 -5.76 -7.45 4.49
C LEU A 137 -6.53 -8.55 5.26
N ARG A 138 -5.82 -9.64 5.57
CA ARG A 138 -6.34 -10.78 6.34
C ARG A 138 -7.05 -10.33 7.62
N GLY A 139 -8.07 -11.08 7.99
CA GLY A 139 -8.82 -10.84 9.22
C GLY A 139 -9.79 -9.66 9.18
N LEU A 140 -9.76 -8.82 8.14
CA LEU A 140 -10.80 -7.82 7.93
C LEU A 140 -12.07 -8.45 7.37
N TRP A 141 -13.21 -7.80 7.62
CA TRP A 141 -14.49 -8.17 7.04
C TRP A 141 -14.68 -7.51 5.67
N GLU A 142 -15.45 -8.13 4.81
CA GLU A 142 -15.74 -7.61 3.47
C GLU A 142 -17.16 -7.95 3.05
N LEU A 143 -17.70 -7.19 2.10
CA LEU A 143 -18.88 -7.60 1.36
C LEU A 143 -18.45 -8.71 0.39
N PRO A 144 -19.23 -9.82 0.26
CA PRO A 144 -18.85 -10.94 -0.58
C PRO A 144 -18.77 -10.58 -2.06
N GLY A 145 -17.90 -11.27 -2.79
CA GLY A 145 -17.61 -11.02 -4.20
C GLY A 145 -16.16 -11.34 -4.56
N GLY A 146 -15.69 -10.81 -5.67
CA GLY A 146 -14.31 -11.08 -6.10
C GLY A 146 -13.93 -10.48 -7.44
N GLU A 147 -12.73 -10.79 -7.89
CA GLU A 147 -12.22 -10.42 -9.19
C GLU A 147 -12.97 -11.22 -10.27
N PHE A 148 -13.38 -10.55 -11.35
CA PHE A 148 -14.04 -11.21 -12.46
C PHE A 148 -13.08 -11.44 -13.64
N GLU A 149 -13.41 -12.45 -14.45
CA GLU A 149 -12.59 -12.89 -15.56
C GLU A 149 -12.96 -12.13 -16.85
N SER A 150 -12.05 -12.09 -17.80
CA SER A 150 -12.23 -11.29 -19.02
C SER A 150 -13.38 -11.73 -19.94
N ASN A 151 -13.91 -12.92 -19.73
CA ASN A 151 -14.95 -13.54 -20.59
C ASN A 151 -16.32 -13.59 -19.92
N GLU A 152 -16.52 -12.94 -18.78
CA GLU A 152 -17.80 -12.91 -18.07
C GLU A 152 -18.28 -11.48 -17.86
N THR A 153 -19.56 -11.29 -17.76
CA THR A 153 -20.15 -10.02 -17.34
C THR A 153 -20.02 -9.84 -15.84
N PRO A 154 -20.05 -8.60 -15.32
CA PRO A 154 -20.04 -8.34 -13.87
C PRO A 154 -21.13 -9.11 -13.09
N ILE A 155 -22.29 -9.28 -13.70
CA ILE A 155 -23.42 -10.01 -13.11
C ILE A 155 -23.13 -11.51 -13.01
N GLU A 156 -22.61 -12.11 -14.07
CA GLU A 156 -22.21 -13.51 -14.09
C GLU A 156 -21.10 -13.79 -13.09
N ALA A 157 -20.07 -12.92 -13.08
CA ALA A 157 -19.00 -12.98 -12.11
C ALA A 157 -19.49 -12.94 -10.67
N LEU A 158 -20.42 -12.01 -10.37
CA LEU A 158 -20.96 -11.88 -9.02
C LEU A 158 -21.72 -13.16 -8.61
N ARG A 159 -22.59 -13.69 -9.48
CA ARG A 159 -23.31 -14.94 -9.19
C ARG A 159 -22.36 -16.10 -8.94
N ARG A 160 -21.35 -16.26 -9.80
CA ARG A 160 -20.32 -17.30 -9.67
C ARG A 160 -19.57 -17.16 -8.34
N LYS A 161 -19.07 -15.94 -8.04
CA LYS A 161 -18.32 -15.70 -6.81
C LYS A 161 -19.13 -15.93 -5.54
N ILE A 162 -20.39 -15.52 -5.53
CA ILE A 162 -21.26 -15.77 -4.37
C ILE A 162 -21.58 -17.26 -4.23
N LYS A 163 -21.77 -17.96 -5.34
CA LYS A 163 -21.97 -19.40 -5.33
C LYS A 163 -20.74 -20.15 -4.84
N GLU A 164 -19.55 -19.79 -5.32
CA GLU A 164 -18.26 -20.35 -4.87
C GLU A 164 -17.98 -20.06 -3.38
N GLU A 165 -18.28 -18.85 -2.93
CA GLU A 165 -17.92 -18.40 -1.58
C GLU A 165 -18.95 -18.77 -0.51
N CYS A 166 -20.23 -18.72 -0.82
CA CYS A 166 -21.32 -18.83 0.15
C CYS A 166 -22.28 -19.97 -0.12
N ASP A 167 -22.20 -20.60 -1.28
CA ASP A 167 -23.16 -21.63 -1.79
C ASP A 167 -24.63 -21.22 -1.67
N ILE A 168 -24.90 -19.97 -2.02
CA ILE A 168 -26.27 -19.42 -2.10
C ILE A 168 -26.55 -18.87 -3.47
N ASP A 169 -27.84 -18.85 -3.84
CA ASP A 169 -28.31 -18.14 -5.02
C ASP A 169 -28.84 -16.76 -4.63
N ILE A 170 -28.55 -15.79 -5.49
CA ILE A 170 -28.89 -14.38 -5.25
C ILE A 170 -29.77 -13.84 -6.38
N ASN A 171 -30.72 -13.00 -6.00
CA ASN A 171 -31.42 -12.12 -6.92
C ASN A 171 -30.71 -10.77 -6.95
N ILE A 172 -30.12 -10.40 -8.12
CA ILE A 172 -29.44 -9.11 -8.30
C ILE A 172 -30.49 -8.11 -8.74
N GLU A 173 -30.66 -7.02 -8.00
CA GLU A 173 -31.69 -6.02 -8.24
C GLU A 173 -31.16 -4.86 -9.10
N LYS A 174 -30.05 -4.26 -8.70
CA LYS A 174 -29.46 -3.13 -9.41
C LYS A 174 -27.97 -2.99 -9.12
N GLU A 175 -27.27 -2.34 -10.03
CA GLU A 175 -25.96 -1.75 -9.75
C GLU A 175 -26.16 -0.49 -8.89
N VAL A 176 -25.43 -0.39 -7.79
CA VAL A 176 -25.48 0.77 -6.87
C VAL A 176 -24.45 1.81 -7.29
N GLY A 177 -23.29 1.37 -7.72
CA GLY A 177 -22.20 2.23 -8.14
C GLY A 177 -20.84 1.55 -8.02
N TYR A 178 -19.77 2.30 -8.20
CA TYR A 178 -18.43 1.76 -8.11
C TYR A 178 -17.47 2.69 -7.37
N VAL A 179 -16.39 2.14 -6.85
CA VAL A 179 -15.28 2.88 -6.24
C VAL A 179 -13.95 2.49 -6.86
N LYS A 180 -13.05 3.48 -7.00
CA LYS A 180 -11.66 3.25 -7.37
C LYS A 180 -10.78 3.35 -6.12
N HIS A 181 -9.91 2.36 -5.95
CA HIS A 181 -8.95 2.36 -4.85
C HIS A 181 -7.58 1.86 -5.31
N ALA A 182 -6.51 2.44 -4.75
CA ALA A 182 -5.14 2.04 -5.05
C ALA A 182 -4.48 1.47 -3.80
N TYR A 183 -4.00 0.26 -3.92
CA TYR A 183 -3.07 -0.36 -2.97
C TYR A 183 -1.63 -0.18 -3.46
N SER A 184 -0.65 -0.49 -2.63
CA SER A 184 0.76 -0.36 -2.99
C SER A 184 1.18 -1.19 -4.21
N HIS A 185 0.49 -2.30 -4.49
CA HIS A 185 0.88 -3.27 -5.51
C HIS A 185 -0.12 -3.42 -6.65
N PHE A 186 -1.35 -2.93 -6.50
CA PHE A 186 -2.39 -2.96 -7.54
C PHE A 186 -3.44 -1.88 -7.29
N LYS A 187 -4.21 -1.58 -8.36
CA LYS A 187 -5.39 -0.73 -8.30
C LYS A 187 -6.63 -1.58 -8.50
N ILE A 188 -7.75 -1.15 -7.94
CA ILE A 188 -9.05 -1.80 -8.15
C ILE A 188 -10.09 -0.79 -8.63
N THR A 189 -11.00 -1.28 -9.47
CA THR A 189 -12.36 -0.75 -9.59
C THR A 189 -13.29 -1.79 -8.96
N GLN A 190 -14.03 -1.40 -7.94
CA GLN A 190 -14.93 -2.29 -7.22
C GLN A 190 -16.36 -1.82 -7.44
N THR A 191 -17.14 -2.62 -8.16
CA THR A 191 -18.55 -2.35 -8.47
C THR A 191 -19.44 -3.04 -7.45
N LEU A 192 -20.41 -2.31 -6.93
CA LEU A 192 -21.35 -2.78 -5.91
C LEU A 192 -22.73 -3.04 -6.54
N PHE A 193 -23.25 -4.21 -6.27
CA PHE A 193 -24.62 -4.60 -6.63
C PHE A 193 -25.46 -4.81 -5.39
N GLN A 194 -26.71 -4.34 -5.46
CA GLN A 194 -27.74 -4.68 -4.50
C GLN A 194 -28.33 -6.03 -4.84
N CYS A 195 -28.35 -6.92 -3.86
CA CYS A 195 -28.82 -8.30 -4.03
C CYS A 195 -29.72 -8.70 -2.87
N GLN A 196 -30.59 -9.68 -3.13
CA GLN A 196 -31.40 -10.34 -2.11
C GLN A 196 -31.24 -11.85 -2.18
N THR A 197 -31.42 -12.52 -1.04
CA THR A 197 -31.55 -13.97 -0.95
C THR A 197 -32.53 -14.37 0.16
N GLN A 198 -33.16 -15.52 -0.01
CA GLN A 198 -33.93 -16.18 1.06
C GLN A 198 -33.19 -17.40 1.62
N GLU A 199 -32.04 -17.74 1.00
CA GLU A 199 -31.28 -18.91 1.37
C GLU A 199 -30.43 -18.67 2.62
N SER A 200 -30.20 -19.75 3.35
CA SER A 200 -29.16 -19.79 4.39
C SER A 200 -27.85 -20.20 3.77
N VAL A 201 -26.79 -19.55 4.20
CA VAL A 201 -25.41 -19.90 3.78
C VAL A 201 -25.13 -21.36 4.15
N LYS A 202 -24.79 -22.20 3.16
CA LYS A 202 -24.70 -23.66 3.32
C LYS A 202 -23.29 -24.17 3.55
N SER A 203 -22.32 -23.55 2.91
CA SER A 203 -20.92 -23.95 3.02
C SER A 203 -20.01 -22.75 2.87
N ILE A 204 -19.18 -22.51 3.86
CA ILE A 204 -18.15 -21.47 3.75
C ILE A 204 -16.87 -21.95 4.42
N ASN A 205 -15.77 -21.81 3.69
CA ASN A 205 -14.43 -21.94 4.25
C ASN A 205 -13.98 -20.65 4.98
N LYS A 206 -14.91 -19.72 5.25
CA LYS A 206 -14.67 -18.41 5.87
C LYS A 206 -15.69 -18.15 6.97
N GLU A 207 -15.31 -17.36 7.96
CA GLU A 207 -16.26 -16.83 8.95
C GLU A 207 -17.20 -15.82 8.27
N TYR A 208 -18.50 -15.89 8.58
CA TYR A 208 -19.52 -14.98 8.06
C TYR A 208 -20.46 -14.48 9.15
N ARG A 209 -21.11 -13.35 8.89
CA ARG A 209 -22.14 -12.77 9.74
C ARG A 209 -23.25 -12.15 8.91
N TRP A 210 -24.44 -12.19 9.46
CA TRP A 210 -25.57 -11.39 9.00
C TRP A 210 -25.71 -10.21 9.95
N ILE A 211 -25.42 -9.01 9.48
CA ILE A 211 -25.41 -7.80 10.29
C ILE A 211 -26.43 -6.78 9.80
N THR A 212 -26.90 -5.92 10.70
CA THR A 212 -27.68 -4.73 10.36
C THR A 212 -26.76 -3.57 10.00
N PRO A 213 -27.25 -2.53 9.30
CA PRO A 213 -26.46 -1.32 9.03
C PRO A 213 -25.81 -0.69 10.25
N ILE A 214 -26.49 -0.64 11.38
CA ILE A 214 -25.99 -0.04 12.63
C ILE A 214 -24.77 -0.80 13.17
N GLU A 215 -24.68 -2.10 12.91
CA GLU A 215 -23.58 -2.95 13.39
C GLU A 215 -22.29 -2.82 12.57
N VAL A 216 -22.27 -2.12 11.43
CA VAL A 216 -21.11 -1.99 10.55
C VAL A 216 -19.87 -1.50 11.30
N ASN A 217 -20.03 -0.55 12.20
CA ASN A 217 -18.93 0.01 12.99
C ASN A 217 -18.29 -0.97 13.99
N ASN A 218 -18.93 -2.11 14.25
CA ASN A 218 -18.40 -3.16 15.13
C ASN A 218 -17.41 -4.08 14.41
N TYR A 219 -17.24 -3.93 13.08
CA TYR A 219 -16.43 -4.80 12.25
C TYR A 219 -15.37 -3.99 11.48
N PRO A 220 -14.11 -4.41 11.47
CA PRO A 220 -13.08 -3.73 10.69
C PRO A 220 -13.18 -4.10 9.21
N PHE A 221 -13.37 -3.10 8.34
CA PHE A 221 -13.44 -3.25 6.89
C PHE A 221 -12.24 -2.62 6.16
N PRO A 222 -11.87 -3.08 4.96
CA PRO A 222 -10.96 -2.37 4.07
C PRO A 222 -11.49 -0.99 3.68
N LYS A 223 -10.58 -0.05 3.41
CA LYS A 223 -10.96 1.31 3.02
C LYS A 223 -11.82 1.38 1.75
N SER A 224 -11.69 0.40 0.84
CA SER A 224 -12.58 0.30 -0.33
C SER A 224 -14.02 0.00 0.05
N ASN A 225 -14.26 -0.86 1.05
CA ASN A 225 -15.61 -1.13 1.55
C ASN A 225 -16.22 0.09 2.27
N HIS A 226 -15.45 0.84 3.05
CA HIS A 226 -15.94 2.10 3.62
C HIS A 226 -16.41 3.09 2.55
N LYS A 227 -15.70 3.17 1.41
CA LYS A 227 -16.16 3.99 0.28
C LYS A 227 -17.47 3.48 -0.32
N LEU A 228 -17.67 2.15 -0.39
CA LEU A 228 -18.94 1.58 -0.85
C LEU A 228 -20.08 1.91 0.12
N PHE A 229 -19.85 1.82 1.42
CA PHE A 229 -20.84 2.24 2.43
C PHE A 229 -21.18 3.72 2.32
N THR A 230 -20.24 4.60 1.95
CA THR A 230 -20.53 6.00 1.68
C THR A 230 -21.51 6.19 0.51
N ILE A 231 -21.38 5.37 -0.56
CA ILE A 231 -22.34 5.39 -1.68
C ILE A 231 -23.72 4.93 -1.20
N LEU A 232 -23.79 3.83 -0.44
CA LEU A 232 -25.04 3.33 0.11
C LEU A 232 -25.74 4.35 1.00
N ASN A 233 -25.00 5.10 1.82
CA ASN A 233 -25.57 6.15 2.67
C ASN A 233 -26.15 7.29 1.87
N SER A 234 -25.55 7.65 0.72
CA SER A 234 -26.15 8.65 -0.19
C SER A 234 -27.47 8.17 -0.82
N ASP A 235 -27.64 6.86 -0.94
CA ASP A 235 -28.87 6.19 -1.40
C ASP A 235 -29.92 6.00 -0.26
N GLY A 236 -29.66 6.54 0.94
CA GLY A 236 -30.59 6.52 2.08
C GLY A 236 -30.56 5.24 2.95
N TRP A 237 -29.48 4.49 2.89
CA TRP A 237 -29.40 3.19 3.58
C TRP A 237 -28.90 3.24 5.03
N ASN A 238 -28.30 4.35 5.48
CA ASN A 238 -27.73 4.54 6.83
C ASN A 238 -26.83 3.36 7.31
N VAL A 239 -25.85 3.00 6.48
CA VAL A 239 -24.88 1.92 6.76
C VAL A 239 -23.61 2.47 7.43
#